data_54349e37bb964e1f45eaade80dabe71c
#
_entry.id   54349e37bb964e1f45eaade80dabe71c
#
_cell.length_a   1.000
_cell.length_b   1.000
_cell.length_c   1.000
_cell.angle_alpha   90.00
_cell.angle_beta   90.00
_cell.angle_gamma   90.00
#
_symmetry.space_group_name_H-M   'P 1'
#
loop_
_entity.id
_entity.type
_entity.pdbx_description
1 polymer ?
#
loop_
_entity_poly.entity_id
_entity_poly.type
_entity_poly.pdbx_seq_one_letter_code
_entity_poly.pdbx_strand_id
1 'polypeptide(L)'
;MYYDYDISEDVIKKAETAEQDCRDFFERHEQISLYWSSRILKAFQKYNVSSADFIEITGYGYDDAGRDKLEKIYAEVFSCEDALVRVQIMSGTHAIYLALSGLLKHGDTMISLSGAPYDTLCSVIGILGDSRNSLIANGIKYEQIDLIGNDFDIPAICDRLKRNDVRLVEIQRSRGYSSRKSLTLAKIEHVIREIRKVNQDVIIMVDNCYGEFTEMQEPTEVGADIIVGSMMKNPGGGIAVTGGYCAGKKELIQDIAERLTAPMIGKDLGANMNQLMSLYKGLFLAPAAVCSSMKTMIFAARLLQLCGITSIDPMYDEERTDIVQTIDFETEANQVNFCVGMQHASPVDSFVTPVPGDMPGYPHEEIMAAGTFTTGSTIELSADGPVTPPYTVYMQGGLTWEYGKLGIINAVNEFLRHE
;
A
#
# COMPACT_ATOMS: atom_id res chain seq x y z
N MET A 1 -23.61 24.36 0.53
CA MET A 1 -23.38 22.98 0.07
C MET A 1 -23.22 21.99 1.24
N TYR A 2 -22.81 22.43 2.42
CA TYR A 2 -22.53 21.58 3.60
C TYR A 2 -23.60 21.76 4.70
N TYR A 3 -24.87 21.73 4.31
CA TYR A 3 -26.03 22.19 5.10
C TYR A 3 -26.26 21.45 6.42
N ASP A 4 -25.79 20.21 6.50
CA ASP A 4 -26.05 19.34 7.66
C ASP A 4 -24.85 19.25 8.62
N TYR A 5 -23.73 19.93 8.31
CA TYR A 5 -22.53 19.95 9.12
C TYR A 5 -22.24 21.35 9.67
N ASP A 6 -21.88 21.42 10.95
CA ASP A 6 -21.47 22.67 11.61
C ASP A 6 -20.00 23.01 11.26
N ILE A 7 -19.78 23.44 10.02
CA ILE A 7 -18.46 23.81 9.49
C ILE A 7 -18.37 25.35 9.45
N SER A 8 -17.25 25.91 9.95
CA SER A 8 -17.02 27.34 9.93
C SER A 8 -16.93 27.89 8.50
N GLU A 9 -17.42 29.11 8.28
CA GLU A 9 -17.36 29.77 6.97
C GLU A 9 -15.91 29.93 6.46
N ASP A 10 -14.95 30.10 7.36
CA ASP A 10 -13.54 30.20 7.03
C ASP A 10 -13.00 28.90 6.44
N VAL A 11 -13.29 27.77 7.08
CA VAL A 11 -12.89 26.44 6.57
C VAL A 11 -13.56 26.15 5.22
N ILE A 12 -14.84 26.51 5.05
CA ILE A 12 -15.54 26.34 3.76
C ILE A 12 -14.84 27.12 2.65
N LYS A 13 -14.50 28.39 2.87
CA LYS A 13 -13.79 29.22 1.88
C LYS A 13 -12.41 28.68 1.54
N LYS A 14 -11.67 28.23 2.56
CA LYS A 14 -10.36 27.60 2.36
C LYS A 14 -10.48 26.29 1.58
N ALA A 15 -11.50 25.47 1.85
CA ALA A 15 -11.77 24.24 1.12
C ALA A 15 -12.11 24.48 -0.37
N GLU A 16 -12.91 25.52 -0.66
CA GLU A 16 -13.19 25.91 -2.04
C GLU A 16 -11.93 26.40 -2.79
N THR A 17 -11.07 27.14 -2.09
CA THR A 17 -9.77 27.57 -2.63
C THR A 17 -8.85 26.38 -2.85
N ALA A 18 -8.74 25.45 -1.88
CA ALA A 18 -7.93 24.26 -1.99
C ALA A 18 -8.34 23.39 -3.18
N GLU A 19 -9.64 23.15 -3.38
CA GLU A 19 -10.14 22.40 -4.53
C GLU A 19 -9.80 23.07 -5.86
N GLN A 20 -9.87 24.39 -5.92
CA GLN A 20 -9.52 25.13 -7.13
C GLN A 20 -8.02 25.05 -7.44
N ASP A 21 -7.16 25.19 -6.43
CA ASP A 21 -5.71 25.12 -6.58
C ASP A 21 -5.24 23.71 -7.00
N CYS A 22 -6.00 22.68 -6.65
CA CYS A 22 -5.64 21.28 -6.91
C CYS A 22 -6.13 20.74 -8.27
N ARG A 23 -6.87 21.51 -9.10
CA ARG A 23 -7.55 21.00 -10.30
C ARG A 23 -6.62 20.31 -11.30
N ASP A 24 -5.49 20.91 -11.61
CA ASP A 24 -4.56 20.36 -12.59
C ASP A 24 -3.98 19.00 -12.12
N PHE A 25 -3.75 18.87 -10.83
CA PHE A 25 -3.30 17.60 -10.23
C PHE A 25 -4.41 16.54 -10.25
N PHE A 26 -5.65 16.95 -10.04
CA PHE A 26 -6.81 16.05 -10.13
C PHE A 26 -6.97 15.50 -11.55
N GLU A 27 -6.91 16.35 -12.56
CA GLU A 27 -6.99 15.96 -13.97
C GLU A 27 -5.91 14.95 -14.35
N ARG A 28 -4.68 15.11 -13.84
CA ARG A 28 -3.60 14.12 -14.05
C ARG A 28 -3.98 12.75 -13.50
N HIS A 29 -4.50 12.67 -12.27
CA HIS A 29 -4.90 11.39 -11.66
C HIS A 29 -6.15 10.80 -12.30
N GLU A 30 -7.06 11.60 -12.82
CA GLU A 30 -8.20 11.14 -13.61
C GLU A 30 -7.74 10.48 -14.93
N GLN A 31 -6.72 11.01 -15.58
CA GLN A 31 -6.11 10.38 -16.77
C GLN A 31 -5.44 9.05 -16.45
N ILE A 32 -4.70 8.97 -15.33
CA ILE A 32 -4.11 7.71 -14.85
C ILE A 32 -5.21 6.68 -14.57
N SER A 33 -6.28 7.09 -13.89
CA SER A 33 -7.43 6.23 -13.60
C SER A 33 -8.10 5.71 -14.89
N LEU A 34 -8.28 6.56 -15.89
CA LEU A 34 -8.84 6.17 -17.19
C LEU A 34 -7.94 5.16 -17.90
N TYR A 35 -6.63 5.39 -17.88
CA TYR A 35 -5.63 4.46 -18.45
C TYR A 35 -5.76 3.07 -17.83
N TRP A 36 -5.72 2.97 -16.50
CA TRP A 36 -5.82 1.69 -15.80
C TRP A 36 -7.19 1.04 -15.94
N SER A 37 -8.27 1.81 -15.90
CA SER A 37 -9.63 1.30 -16.15
C SER A 37 -9.75 0.67 -17.54
N SER A 38 -9.16 1.30 -18.56
CA SER A 38 -9.12 0.76 -19.92
C SER A 38 -8.33 -0.55 -19.98
N ARG A 39 -7.19 -0.61 -19.31
CA ARG A 39 -6.30 -1.78 -19.30
C ARG A 39 -6.96 -2.96 -18.57
N ILE A 40 -7.57 -2.73 -17.42
CA ILE A 40 -8.30 -3.73 -16.64
C ILE A 40 -9.51 -4.24 -17.43
N LEU A 41 -10.30 -3.35 -18.02
CA LEU A 41 -11.46 -3.76 -18.84
C LEU A 41 -11.04 -4.62 -20.03
N LYS A 42 -9.94 -4.28 -20.71
CA LYS A 42 -9.38 -5.10 -21.80
C LYS A 42 -8.94 -6.48 -21.31
N ALA A 43 -8.31 -6.57 -20.13
CA ALA A 43 -7.93 -7.85 -19.55
C ALA A 43 -9.15 -8.71 -19.23
N PHE A 44 -10.20 -8.13 -18.63
CA PHE A 44 -11.47 -8.84 -18.38
C PHE A 44 -12.09 -9.38 -19.67
N GLN A 45 -12.13 -8.58 -20.75
CA GLN A 45 -12.62 -8.99 -22.04
C GLN A 45 -11.76 -10.07 -22.68
N LYS A 46 -10.43 -9.92 -22.64
CA LYS A 46 -9.46 -10.88 -23.18
C LYS A 46 -9.64 -12.27 -22.58
N TYR A 47 -9.86 -12.34 -21.28
CA TYR A 47 -10.03 -13.59 -20.55
C TYR A 47 -11.50 -14.05 -20.46
N ASN A 48 -12.44 -13.39 -21.14
CA ASN A 48 -13.85 -13.75 -21.18
C ASN A 48 -14.46 -13.94 -19.78
N VAL A 49 -14.32 -12.91 -18.91
CA VAL A 49 -14.92 -12.96 -17.58
C VAL A 49 -16.42 -13.14 -17.68
N SER A 50 -16.96 -14.13 -16.98
CA SER A 50 -18.37 -14.50 -17.01
C SER A 50 -18.95 -14.65 -15.61
N SER A 51 -20.26 -14.70 -15.48
CA SER A 51 -20.92 -14.93 -14.19
C SER A 51 -20.57 -16.29 -13.56
N ALA A 52 -20.14 -17.27 -14.36
CA ALA A 52 -19.70 -18.57 -13.88
C ALA A 52 -18.37 -18.48 -13.09
N ASP A 53 -17.54 -17.46 -13.36
CA ASP A 53 -16.26 -17.26 -12.67
C ASP A 53 -16.42 -16.83 -11.20
N PHE A 54 -17.64 -16.45 -10.78
CA PHE A 54 -17.95 -16.02 -9.43
C PHE A 54 -18.58 -17.11 -8.55
N ILE A 55 -18.69 -18.33 -9.07
CA ILE A 55 -19.28 -19.46 -8.34
C ILE A 55 -18.30 -19.89 -7.23
N GLU A 56 -18.85 -20.13 -6.04
CA GLU A 56 -18.08 -20.65 -4.92
C GLU A 56 -17.57 -22.07 -5.22
N ILE A 57 -16.27 -22.26 -4.99
CA ILE A 57 -15.64 -23.58 -4.95
C ILE A 57 -15.20 -23.85 -3.51
N THR A 58 -15.61 -25.01 -2.99
CA THR A 58 -15.37 -25.42 -1.59
C THR A 58 -14.27 -26.46 -1.46
N GLY A 59 -13.93 -26.82 -0.22
CA GLY A 59 -12.97 -27.88 0.08
C GLY A 59 -11.56 -27.53 -0.38
N TYR A 60 -10.95 -28.39 -1.16
CA TYR A 60 -9.59 -28.19 -1.66
C TYR A 60 -9.49 -27.08 -2.72
N GLY A 61 -10.59 -26.74 -3.39
CA GLY A 61 -10.61 -25.72 -4.43
C GLY A 61 -9.85 -26.11 -5.69
N TYR A 62 -9.81 -27.41 -6.03
CA TYR A 62 -9.24 -27.85 -7.30
C TYR A 62 -10.07 -27.34 -8.49
N ASP A 63 -9.38 -27.03 -9.59
CA ASP A 63 -10.00 -26.60 -10.86
C ASP A 63 -10.90 -25.36 -10.72
N ASP A 64 -10.57 -24.45 -9.79
CA ASP A 64 -11.29 -23.18 -9.64
C ASP A 64 -10.98 -22.24 -10.81
N ALA A 65 -11.79 -22.35 -11.86
CA ALA A 65 -11.60 -21.59 -13.10
C ALA A 65 -11.68 -20.07 -12.86
N GLY A 66 -12.49 -19.61 -11.92
CA GLY A 66 -12.60 -18.19 -11.57
C GLY A 66 -11.35 -17.67 -10.92
N ARG A 67 -10.82 -18.39 -9.95
CA ARG A 67 -9.54 -18.08 -9.29
C ARG A 67 -8.38 -18.03 -10.29
N ASP A 68 -8.23 -19.07 -11.09
CA ASP A 68 -7.14 -19.19 -12.07
C ASP A 68 -7.22 -18.09 -13.14
N LYS A 69 -8.44 -17.69 -13.51
CA LYS A 69 -8.68 -16.59 -14.43
C LYS A 69 -8.32 -15.23 -13.80
N LEU A 70 -8.68 -15.00 -12.54
CA LEU A 70 -8.32 -13.78 -11.81
C LEU A 70 -6.81 -13.60 -11.77
N GLU A 71 -6.06 -14.67 -11.48
CA GLU A 71 -4.59 -14.64 -11.46
C GLU A 71 -4.00 -14.29 -12.83
N LYS A 72 -4.55 -14.81 -13.93
CA LYS A 72 -4.16 -14.44 -15.30
C LYS A 72 -4.45 -12.96 -15.60
N ILE A 73 -5.58 -12.44 -15.10
CA ILE A 73 -5.93 -11.03 -15.25
C ILE A 73 -4.94 -10.14 -14.48
N TYR A 74 -4.57 -10.52 -13.26
CA TYR A 74 -3.55 -9.81 -12.50
C TYR A 74 -2.20 -9.80 -13.22
N ALA A 75 -1.76 -10.96 -13.74
CA ALA A 75 -0.53 -11.05 -14.52
C ALA A 75 -0.55 -10.13 -15.75
N GLU A 76 -1.67 -10.06 -16.46
CA GLU A 76 -1.85 -9.16 -17.61
C GLU A 76 -1.84 -7.68 -17.19
N VAL A 77 -2.58 -7.32 -16.13
CA VAL A 77 -2.68 -5.95 -15.64
C VAL A 77 -1.33 -5.46 -15.14
N PHE A 78 -0.57 -6.29 -14.46
CA PHE A 78 0.76 -5.94 -13.95
C PHE A 78 1.91 -6.28 -14.94
N SER A 79 1.61 -6.64 -16.20
CA SER A 79 2.62 -6.96 -17.22
C SER A 79 3.68 -7.96 -16.76
N CYS A 80 3.28 -9.05 -16.14
CA CYS A 80 4.18 -10.08 -15.67
C CYS A 80 3.76 -11.48 -16.14
N GLU A 81 4.57 -12.50 -15.83
CA GLU A 81 4.38 -13.86 -16.35
C GLU A 81 3.26 -14.61 -15.62
N ASP A 82 3.14 -14.41 -14.29
CA ASP A 82 2.17 -15.10 -13.45
C ASP A 82 1.82 -14.27 -12.21
N ALA A 83 0.71 -14.62 -11.57
CA ALA A 83 0.30 -14.03 -10.31
C ALA A 83 -0.33 -15.08 -9.38
N LEU A 84 -0.24 -14.82 -8.07
CA LEU A 84 -0.92 -15.53 -7.00
C LEU A 84 -1.82 -14.52 -6.28
N VAL A 85 -3.14 -14.68 -6.38
CA VAL A 85 -4.14 -13.76 -5.79
C VAL A 85 -5.07 -14.57 -4.90
N ARG A 86 -4.93 -14.46 -3.58
CA ARG A 86 -5.55 -15.40 -2.65
C ARG A 86 -6.14 -14.73 -1.41
N VAL A 87 -7.31 -15.15 -1.02
CA VAL A 87 -7.91 -14.80 0.27
C VAL A 87 -7.17 -15.43 1.45
N GLN A 88 -6.45 -16.53 1.23
CA GLN A 88 -5.60 -17.19 2.23
C GLN A 88 -4.32 -16.38 2.55
N ILE A 89 -3.98 -15.41 1.72
CA ILE A 89 -2.95 -14.41 2.03
C ILE A 89 -3.64 -13.27 2.81
N MET A 90 -3.59 -13.33 4.12
CA MET A 90 -4.45 -12.54 5.02
C MET A 90 -4.19 -11.04 5.02
N SER A 91 -3.01 -10.59 4.56
CA SER A 91 -2.61 -9.17 4.60
C SER A 91 -1.40 -8.90 3.70
N GLY A 92 -1.04 -7.63 3.52
CA GLY A 92 0.21 -7.24 2.85
C GLY A 92 1.45 -7.80 3.55
N THR A 93 1.52 -7.70 4.88
CA THR A 93 2.62 -8.30 5.66
C THR A 93 2.73 -9.80 5.43
N HIS A 94 1.59 -10.51 5.35
CA HIS A 94 1.60 -11.94 5.03
C HIS A 94 2.05 -12.22 3.60
N ALA A 95 1.67 -11.39 2.61
CA ALA A 95 2.16 -11.51 1.24
C ALA A 95 3.68 -11.36 1.15
N ILE A 96 4.24 -10.35 1.84
CA ILE A 96 5.69 -10.13 1.90
C ILE A 96 6.39 -11.29 2.60
N TYR A 97 5.87 -11.74 3.76
CA TYR A 97 6.44 -12.90 4.47
C TYR A 97 6.44 -14.16 3.60
N LEU A 98 5.36 -14.44 2.89
CA LEU A 98 5.26 -15.58 1.97
C LEU A 98 6.29 -15.48 0.84
N ALA A 99 6.43 -14.31 0.23
CA ALA A 99 7.42 -14.08 -0.81
C ALA A 99 8.85 -14.30 -0.27
N LEU A 100 9.20 -13.63 0.83
CA LEU A 100 10.54 -13.77 1.42
C LEU A 100 10.82 -15.21 1.87
N SER A 101 9.90 -15.85 2.58
CA SER A 101 10.10 -17.22 3.10
C SER A 101 9.99 -18.32 2.03
N GLY A 102 9.36 -18.03 0.89
CA GLY A 102 9.32 -18.91 -0.27
C GLY A 102 10.62 -18.85 -1.10
N LEU A 103 11.12 -17.64 -1.29
CA LEU A 103 12.27 -17.35 -2.17
C LEU A 103 13.63 -17.47 -1.48
N LEU A 104 13.69 -17.30 -0.15
CA LEU A 104 14.93 -17.37 0.64
C LEU A 104 15.05 -18.72 1.36
N LYS A 105 16.27 -19.23 1.37
CA LYS A 105 16.64 -20.47 2.05
C LYS A 105 17.69 -20.19 3.12
N HIS A 106 17.87 -21.12 4.06
CA HIS A 106 18.89 -21.01 5.10
C HIS A 106 20.26 -20.67 4.51
N GLY A 107 20.87 -19.61 5.00
CA GLY A 107 22.17 -19.11 4.53
C GLY A 107 22.11 -18.00 3.48
N ASP A 108 20.95 -17.80 2.83
CA ASP A 108 20.75 -16.71 1.86
C ASP A 108 20.82 -15.33 2.52
N THR A 109 21.22 -14.34 1.75
CA THR A 109 21.25 -12.94 2.14
C THR A 109 20.14 -12.17 1.42
N MET A 110 19.36 -11.39 2.15
CA MET A 110 18.48 -10.36 1.62
C MET A 110 19.00 -8.97 2.00
N ILE A 111 18.76 -7.98 1.14
CA ILE A 111 19.10 -6.59 1.42
C ILE A 111 17.84 -5.73 1.21
N SER A 112 17.47 -4.92 2.21
CA SER A 112 16.53 -3.82 1.98
C SER A 112 17.28 -2.61 1.41
N LEU A 113 16.80 -2.08 0.29
CA LEU A 113 17.43 -0.97 -0.44
C LEU A 113 16.80 0.39 -0.15
N SER A 114 15.70 0.41 0.57
CA SER A 114 14.92 1.61 0.91
C SER A 114 15.03 2.01 2.38
N GLY A 115 16.06 1.55 3.06
CA GLY A 115 16.25 1.71 4.50
C GLY A 115 15.56 0.59 5.28
N ALA A 116 15.33 0.84 6.58
CA ALA A 116 14.59 -0.11 7.40
C ALA A 116 13.14 -0.26 6.89
N PRO A 117 12.63 -1.49 6.76
CA PRO A 117 11.24 -1.72 6.46
C PRO A 117 10.32 -1.21 7.59
N TYR A 118 9.02 -1.15 7.32
CA TYR A 118 8.04 -0.79 8.36
C TYR A 118 8.01 -1.81 9.52
N ASP A 119 7.55 -1.37 10.70
CA ASP A 119 7.74 -2.06 11.99
C ASP A 119 7.33 -3.53 12.00
N THR A 120 6.14 -3.86 11.47
CA THR A 120 5.69 -5.26 11.46
C THR A 120 6.54 -6.13 10.53
N LEU A 121 7.11 -5.57 9.46
CA LEU A 121 8.06 -6.30 8.61
C LEU A 121 9.43 -6.43 9.29
N CYS A 122 9.86 -5.45 10.06
CA CYS A 122 11.05 -5.58 10.91
C CYS A 122 10.91 -6.75 11.90
N SER A 123 9.72 -6.95 12.47
CA SER A 123 9.41 -8.09 13.35
C SER A 123 9.41 -9.43 12.59
N VAL A 124 8.87 -9.47 11.38
CA VAL A 124 8.89 -10.65 10.49
C VAL A 124 10.33 -11.04 10.11
N ILE A 125 11.16 -10.05 9.78
CA ILE A 125 12.58 -10.27 9.46
C ILE A 125 13.33 -10.74 10.73
N GLY A 126 13.00 -10.17 11.89
CA GLY A 126 13.66 -10.44 13.18
C GLY A 126 14.68 -9.35 13.55
N ILE A 127 14.52 -8.14 13.01
CA ILE A 127 15.27 -6.94 13.41
C ILE A 127 14.69 -6.42 14.73
N LEU A 128 13.36 -6.52 14.87
CA LEU A 128 12.62 -6.21 16.10
C LEU A 128 12.05 -7.50 16.71
N GLY A 129 12.12 -7.59 18.04
CA GLY A 129 11.63 -8.76 18.78
C GLY A 129 12.55 -9.99 18.70
N ASP A 130 12.07 -11.08 19.30
CA ASP A 130 12.83 -12.32 19.48
C ASP A 130 12.08 -13.56 18.95
N SER A 131 11.20 -13.39 17.97
CA SER A 131 10.42 -14.48 17.42
C SER A 131 11.31 -15.57 16.80
N ARG A 132 11.20 -16.79 17.31
CA ARG A 132 11.86 -17.97 16.74
C ARG A 132 11.41 -18.32 15.31
N ASN A 133 10.32 -17.69 14.84
CA ASN A 133 9.78 -17.85 13.49
C ASN A 133 10.20 -16.73 12.52
N SER A 134 11.01 -15.77 12.97
CA SER A 134 11.52 -14.71 12.11
C SER A 134 12.48 -15.27 11.04
N LEU A 135 12.70 -14.52 9.97
CA LEU A 135 13.61 -14.93 8.89
C LEU A 135 15.04 -15.12 9.42
N ILE A 136 15.53 -14.20 10.27
CA ILE A 136 16.86 -14.29 10.87
C ILE A 136 16.98 -15.53 11.75
N ALA A 137 15.98 -15.84 12.57
CA ALA A 137 15.98 -17.05 13.41
C ALA A 137 15.97 -18.35 12.57
N ASN A 138 15.46 -18.29 11.34
CA ASN A 138 15.50 -19.37 10.35
C ASN A 138 16.76 -19.38 9.48
N GLY A 139 17.75 -18.55 9.81
CA GLY A 139 19.08 -18.56 9.18
C GLY A 139 19.21 -17.70 7.94
N ILE A 140 18.26 -16.83 7.65
CA ILE A 140 18.39 -15.80 6.61
C ILE A 140 19.25 -14.65 7.15
N LYS A 141 20.16 -14.15 6.32
CA LYS A 141 20.97 -12.97 6.64
C LYS A 141 20.26 -11.72 6.13
N TYR A 142 20.16 -10.73 6.98
CA TYR A 142 19.58 -9.43 6.64
C TYR A 142 20.67 -8.36 6.58
N GLU A 143 20.63 -7.54 5.56
CA GLU A 143 21.41 -6.32 5.41
C GLU A 143 20.49 -5.19 4.96
N GLN A 144 20.94 -3.95 5.14
CA GLN A 144 20.22 -2.76 4.79
C GLN A 144 21.16 -1.75 4.17
N ILE A 145 20.69 -1.05 3.14
CA ILE A 145 21.34 0.12 2.57
C ILE A 145 20.33 1.25 2.59
N ASP A 146 20.64 2.30 3.31
CA ASP A 146 19.78 3.46 3.49
C ASP A 146 19.78 4.34 2.24
N LEU A 147 18.71 5.10 2.06
CA LEU A 147 18.63 6.14 1.04
C LEU A 147 19.54 7.32 1.43
N ILE A 148 20.16 7.96 0.47
CA ILE A 148 20.83 9.27 0.63
C ILE A 148 19.82 10.35 0.27
N GLY A 149 19.30 11.03 1.28
CA GLY A 149 18.12 11.89 1.12
C GLY A 149 16.90 11.03 0.73
N ASN A 150 16.38 11.23 -0.47
CA ASN A 150 15.27 10.43 -1.02
C ASN A 150 15.68 9.59 -2.25
N ASP A 151 16.97 9.32 -2.44
CA ASP A 151 17.49 8.57 -3.59
C ASP A 151 18.29 7.35 -3.14
N PHE A 152 18.35 6.32 -4.00
CA PHE A 152 19.13 5.12 -3.74
C PHE A 152 20.63 5.42 -3.71
N ASP A 153 21.36 4.86 -2.75
CA ASP A 153 22.83 4.84 -2.75
C ASP A 153 23.35 3.82 -3.79
N ILE A 154 23.28 4.23 -5.06
CA ILE A 154 23.69 3.36 -6.19
C ILE A 154 25.13 2.84 -6.03
N PRO A 155 26.14 3.66 -5.65
CA PRO A 155 27.50 3.16 -5.44
C PRO A 155 27.57 2.06 -4.39
N ALA A 156 26.96 2.23 -3.23
CA ALA A 156 26.96 1.24 -2.15
C ALA A 156 26.22 -0.05 -2.56
N ILE A 157 25.06 0.07 -3.20
CA ILE A 157 24.27 -1.05 -3.73
C ILE A 157 25.08 -1.85 -4.73
N CYS A 158 25.64 -1.21 -5.75
CA CYS A 158 26.43 -1.88 -6.79
C CYS A 158 27.68 -2.53 -6.21
N ASP A 159 28.38 -1.89 -5.29
CA ASP A 159 29.57 -2.47 -4.67
C ASP A 159 29.24 -3.71 -3.83
N ARG A 160 28.14 -3.65 -3.07
CA ARG A 160 27.69 -4.80 -2.26
C ARG A 160 27.29 -6.00 -3.14
N LEU A 161 26.59 -5.77 -4.25
CA LEU A 161 26.08 -6.83 -5.13
C LEU A 161 27.14 -7.50 -6.00
N LYS A 162 28.35 -6.96 -6.12
CA LYS A 162 29.48 -7.63 -6.81
C LYS A 162 29.91 -8.94 -6.15
N ARG A 163 29.56 -9.16 -4.88
CA ARG A 163 29.99 -10.37 -4.15
C ARG A 163 29.20 -11.63 -4.52
N ASN A 164 28.07 -11.50 -5.23
CA ASN A 164 27.22 -12.62 -5.68
C ASN A 164 26.72 -13.57 -4.56
N ASP A 165 26.66 -13.10 -3.32
CA ASP A 165 26.14 -13.85 -2.16
C ASP A 165 24.77 -13.36 -1.72
N VAL A 166 24.19 -12.40 -2.43
CA VAL A 166 22.87 -11.83 -2.19
C VAL A 166 21.86 -12.54 -3.09
N ARG A 167 20.85 -13.12 -2.47
CA ARG A 167 19.77 -13.80 -3.17
C ARG A 167 18.66 -12.87 -3.60
N LEU A 168 18.31 -11.89 -2.75
CA LEU A 168 17.16 -11.02 -2.97
C LEU A 168 17.44 -9.60 -2.46
N VAL A 169 17.03 -8.62 -3.25
CA VAL A 169 16.91 -7.22 -2.80
C VAL A 169 15.44 -6.85 -2.70
N GLU A 170 15.10 -6.12 -1.64
CA GLU A 170 13.75 -5.65 -1.37
C GLU A 170 13.71 -4.12 -1.48
N ILE A 171 12.66 -3.59 -2.10
CA ILE A 171 12.36 -2.17 -2.23
C ILE A 171 10.94 -1.93 -1.71
N GLN A 172 10.80 -1.21 -0.61
CA GLN A 172 9.51 -0.72 -0.15
C GLN A 172 9.18 0.59 -0.88
N ARG A 173 8.17 0.57 -1.76
CA ARG A 173 7.82 1.72 -2.61
C ARG A 173 7.19 2.86 -1.82
N SER A 174 6.16 2.58 -1.03
CA SER A 174 5.53 3.57 -0.16
C SER A 174 6.42 3.90 1.04
N ARG A 175 6.18 5.07 1.63
CA ARG A 175 6.94 5.51 2.82
C ARG A 175 6.72 4.65 4.07
N GLY A 176 5.56 3.98 4.20
CA GLY A 176 5.18 3.39 5.48
C GLY A 176 5.16 4.46 6.58
N TYR A 177 5.58 4.11 7.79
CA TYR A 177 5.77 5.04 8.92
C TYR A 177 7.17 5.67 8.95
N SER A 178 7.67 6.09 7.79
CA SER A 178 8.97 6.76 7.72
C SER A 178 8.86 8.19 7.20
N SER A 179 9.85 9.02 7.56
CA SER A 179 9.94 10.41 7.10
C SER A 179 10.40 10.57 5.65
N ARG A 180 10.86 9.47 5.00
CA ARG A 180 11.26 9.52 3.59
C ARG A 180 10.07 9.69 2.66
N LYS A 181 10.27 10.22 1.48
CA LYS A 181 9.24 10.25 0.43
C LYS A 181 9.03 8.85 -0.17
N SER A 182 7.85 8.62 -0.76
CA SER A 182 7.60 7.44 -1.58
C SER A 182 8.53 7.42 -2.82
N LEU A 183 8.83 6.23 -3.32
CA LEU A 183 9.76 6.04 -4.43
C LEU A 183 9.02 6.01 -5.76
N THR A 184 9.36 6.93 -6.67
CA THR A 184 8.81 6.96 -8.03
C THR A 184 9.31 5.77 -8.84
N LEU A 185 8.53 5.35 -9.84
CA LEU A 185 8.97 4.29 -10.76
C LEU A 185 10.25 4.66 -11.52
N ALA A 186 10.46 5.94 -11.81
CA ALA A 186 11.70 6.40 -12.43
C ALA A 186 12.94 6.12 -11.56
N LYS A 187 12.84 6.30 -10.23
CA LYS A 187 13.91 5.95 -9.29
C LYS A 187 14.12 4.44 -9.20
N ILE A 188 13.02 3.69 -9.14
CA ILE A 188 13.03 2.21 -9.10
C ILE A 188 13.64 1.67 -10.40
N GLU A 189 13.25 2.16 -11.57
CA GLU A 189 13.85 1.79 -12.86
C GLU A 189 15.35 2.06 -12.88
N HIS A 190 15.75 3.23 -12.40
CA HIS A 190 17.15 3.61 -12.37
C HIS A 190 17.98 2.64 -11.52
N VAL A 191 17.57 2.37 -10.28
CA VAL A 191 18.33 1.42 -9.43
C VAL A 191 18.33 0.00 -10.00
N ILE A 192 17.21 -0.47 -10.53
CA ILE A 192 17.14 -1.79 -11.18
C ILE A 192 18.13 -1.89 -12.34
N ARG A 193 18.17 -0.89 -13.21
CA ARG A 193 19.09 -0.85 -14.33
C ARG A 193 20.57 -0.89 -13.89
N GLU A 194 20.92 -0.18 -12.82
CA GLU A 194 22.28 -0.19 -12.27
C GLU A 194 22.61 -1.54 -11.59
N ILE A 195 21.67 -2.15 -10.86
CA ILE A 195 21.81 -3.48 -10.28
C ILE A 195 22.08 -4.51 -11.38
N ARG A 196 21.31 -4.50 -12.48
CA ARG A 196 21.45 -5.48 -13.57
C ARG A 196 22.78 -5.40 -14.31
N LYS A 197 23.52 -4.28 -14.23
CA LYS A 197 24.89 -4.19 -14.76
C LYS A 197 25.90 -4.98 -13.95
N VAL A 198 25.66 -5.18 -12.67
CA VAL A 198 26.61 -5.81 -11.73
C VAL A 198 26.17 -7.19 -11.25
N ASN A 199 24.86 -7.43 -11.20
CA ASN A 199 24.29 -8.72 -10.81
C ASN A 199 22.98 -8.97 -11.57
N GLN A 200 22.99 -10.00 -12.43
CA GLN A 200 21.84 -10.35 -13.28
C GLN A 200 20.86 -11.31 -12.59
N ASP A 201 21.33 -12.03 -11.56
CA ASP A 201 20.63 -13.16 -10.96
C ASP A 201 19.92 -12.83 -9.65
N VAL A 202 20.25 -11.68 -9.02
CA VAL A 202 19.60 -11.25 -7.78
C VAL A 202 18.13 -10.99 -8.04
N ILE A 203 17.26 -11.53 -7.18
CA ILE A 203 15.82 -11.29 -7.24
C ILE A 203 15.53 -9.85 -6.77
N ILE A 204 14.80 -9.09 -7.58
CA ILE A 204 14.34 -7.74 -7.23
C ILE A 204 12.87 -7.81 -6.88
N MET A 205 12.56 -7.72 -5.60
CA MET A 205 11.21 -7.69 -5.06
C MET A 205 10.82 -6.25 -4.70
N VAL A 206 9.60 -5.85 -5.08
CA VAL A 206 9.04 -4.56 -4.67
C VAL A 206 7.79 -4.80 -3.82
N ASP A 207 7.78 -4.30 -2.58
CA ASP A 207 6.54 -4.08 -1.83
C ASP A 207 5.82 -2.90 -2.47
N ASN A 208 4.74 -3.20 -3.18
CA ASN A 208 3.99 -2.23 -3.98
C ASN A 208 2.75 -1.68 -3.24
N CYS A 209 2.56 -2.04 -1.97
CA CYS A 209 1.45 -1.55 -1.15
C CYS A 209 1.31 -0.03 -1.24
N TYR A 210 0.10 0.46 -1.49
CA TYR A 210 -0.26 1.88 -1.69
C TYR A 210 0.28 2.53 -2.97
N GLY A 211 1.15 1.86 -3.73
CA GLY A 211 1.71 2.36 -4.99
C GLY A 211 0.93 1.93 -6.23
N GLU A 212 0.13 0.87 -6.14
CA GLU A 212 -0.58 0.31 -7.29
C GLU A 212 -1.51 1.35 -7.92
N PHE A 213 -1.44 1.48 -9.24
CA PHE A 213 -2.29 2.37 -10.05
C PHE A 213 -2.10 3.87 -9.79
N THR A 214 -1.04 4.29 -9.10
CA THR A 214 -0.73 5.71 -8.85
C THR A 214 0.04 6.38 -9.98
N GLU A 215 0.76 5.60 -10.78
CA GLU A 215 1.48 6.01 -12.00
C GLU A 215 0.96 5.22 -13.22
N MET A 216 1.39 5.53 -14.44
CA MET A 216 0.95 4.81 -15.66
C MET A 216 1.68 3.50 -15.92
N GLN A 217 2.58 3.10 -15.07
CA GLN A 217 3.32 1.83 -15.10
C GLN A 217 3.33 1.22 -13.72
N GLU A 218 3.79 -0.03 -13.65
CA GLU A 218 4.02 -0.78 -12.41
C GLU A 218 5.49 -1.22 -12.30
N PRO A 219 5.98 -1.57 -11.11
CA PRO A 219 7.39 -1.93 -10.93
C PRO A 219 7.85 -3.11 -11.81
N THR A 220 6.97 -4.03 -12.16
CA THR A 220 7.24 -5.14 -13.10
C THR A 220 7.56 -4.64 -14.51
N GLU A 221 6.96 -3.54 -14.93
CA GLU A 221 7.21 -2.93 -16.26
C GLU A 221 8.54 -2.20 -16.33
N VAL A 222 9.12 -1.87 -15.19
CA VAL A 222 10.45 -1.23 -15.08
C VAL A 222 11.54 -2.18 -14.57
N GLY A 223 11.26 -3.49 -14.53
CA GLY A 223 12.26 -4.53 -14.35
C GLY A 223 12.31 -5.22 -12.99
N ALA A 224 11.35 -4.98 -12.10
CA ALA A 224 11.19 -5.80 -10.90
C ALA A 224 10.82 -7.24 -11.29
N ASP A 225 11.41 -8.22 -10.59
CA ASP A 225 11.12 -9.64 -10.83
C ASP A 225 9.80 -10.06 -10.21
N ILE A 226 9.41 -9.39 -9.12
CA ILE A 226 8.19 -9.68 -8.39
C ILE A 226 7.71 -8.43 -7.64
N ILE A 227 6.40 -8.25 -7.60
CA ILE A 227 5.70 -7.31 -6.74
C ILE A 227 4.79 -8.05 -5.78
N VAL A 228 4.60 -7.49 -4.61
CA VAL A 228 3.72 -8.03 -3.56
C VAL A 228 2.85 -6.94 -2.97
N GLY A 229 1.66 -7.29 -2.50
CA GLY A 229 0.78 -6.32 -1.87
C GLY A 229 -0.49 -6.90 -1.26
N SER A 230 -1.35 -6.01 -0.79
CA SER A 230 -2.59 -6.32 -0.10
C SER A 230 -3.81 -6.04 -0.99
N MET A 231 -4.77 -6.97 -0.96
CA MET A 231 -6.07 -6.76 -1.61
C MET A 231 -6.98 -5.80 -0.84
N MET A 232 -6.72 -5.53 0.44
CA MET A 232 -7.47 -4.54 1.21
C MET A 232 -7.05 -3.11 0.91
N LYS A 233 -5.93 -2.93 0.19
CA LYS A 233 -5.39 -1.64 -0.25
C LYS A 233 -5.84 -1.33 -1.69
N ASN A 234 -4.98 -0.67 -2.46
CA ASN A 234 -5.29 -0.18 -3.80
C ASN A 234 -5.97 -1.22 -4.72
N PRO A 235 -5.44 -2.44 -4.91
CA PRO A 235 -6.01 -3.38 -5.88
C PRO A 235 -7.39 -3.90 -5.54
N GLY A 236 -7.79 -3.83 -4.27
CA GLY A 236 -9.11 -4.26 -3.85
C GLY A 236 -10.19 -3.19 -3.95
N GLY A 237 -9.83 -1.93 -4.30
CA GLY A 237 -10.79 -0.86 -4.61
C GLY A 237 -11.82 -0.58 -3.51
N GLY A 238 -11.51 -0.89 -2.25
CA GLY A 238 -12.43 -0.78 -1.11
C GLY A 238 -13.54 -1.85 -1.07
N ILE A 239 -13.47 -2.87 -1.93
CA ILE A 239 -14.47 -3.95 -2.02
C ILE A 239 -13.92 -5.26 -1.46
N ALA A 240 -12.63 -5.55 -1.67
CA ALA A 240 -12.02 -6.75 -1.14
C ALA A 240 -11.81 -6.62 0.37
N VAL A 241 -12.41 -7.52 1.13
CA VAL A 241 -12.40 -7.50 2.60
C VAL A 241 -11.21 -8.25 3.20
N THR A 242 -10.46 -8.98 2.40
CA THR A 242 -9.26 -9.75 2.76
C THR A 242 -8.48 -10.11 1.51
N GLY A 243 -7.28 -10.63 1.70
CA GLY A 243 -6.49 -11.15 0.62
C GLY A 243 -5.19 -10.39 0.38
N GLY A 244 -4.30 -11.05 -0.36
CA GLY A 244 -3.04 -10.49 -0.83
C GLY A 244 -2.68 -11.04 -2.19
N TYR A 245 -1.68 -10.44 -2.80
CA TYR A 245 -1.17 -10.86 -4.10
C TYR A 245 0.35 -10.89 -4.14
N CYS A 246 0.88 -11.77 -4.99
CA CYS A 246 2.23 -11.73 -5.51
C CYS A 246 2.14 -11.84 -7.03
N ALA A 247 2.86 -11.01 -7.77
CA ALA A 247 2.82 -11.02 -9.23
C ALA A 247 4.22 -10.79 -9.80
N GLY A 248 4.65 -11.60 -10.79
CA GLY A 248 6.02 -11.52 -11.28
C GLY A 248 6.41 -12.71 -12.18
N LYS A 249 7.67 -13.11 -12.10
CA LYS A 249 8.20 -14.26 -12.83
C LYS A 249 7.51 -15.55 -12.37
N LYS A 250 7.15 -16.40 -13.32
CA LYS A 250 6.39 -17.62 -13.08
C LYS A 250 7.07 -18.56 -12.09
N GLU A 251 8.39 -18.74 -12.20
CA GLU A 251 9.16 -19.60 -11.29
C GLU A 251 9.09 -19.10 -9.84
N LEU A 252 9.16 -17.78 -9.62
CA LEU A 252 9.08 -17.19 -8.28
C LEU A 252 7.68 -17.33 -7.70
N ILE A 253 6.65 -17.14 -8.53
CA ILE A 253 5.25 -17.33 -8.12
C ILE A 253 4.99 -18.78 -7.72
N GLN A 254 5.56 -19.76 -8.41
CA GLN A 254 5.45 -21.17 -8.05
C GLN A 254 6.07 -21.47 -6.68
N ASP A 255 7.27 -20.98 -6.40
CA ASP A 255 7.95 -21.16 -5.10
C ASP A 255 7.11 -20.56 -3.95
N ILE A 256 6.51 -19.38 -4.17
CA ILE A 256 5.65 -18.72 -3.19
C ILE A 256 4.34 -19.50 -3.00
N ALA A 257 3.75 -20.01 -4.07
CA ALA A 257 2.53 -20.81 -3.98
C ALA A 257 2.76 -22.12 -3.21
N GLU A 258 3.91 -22.77 -3.40
CA GLU A 258 4.30 -23.94 -2.60
C GLU A 258 4.54 -23.59 -1.12
N ARG A 259 5.00 -22.37 -0.84
CA ARG A 259 5.13 -21.88 0.54
C ARG A 259 3.78 -21.61 1.18
N LEU A 260 2.81 -21.11 0.41
CA LEU A 260 1.44 -20.85 0.87
C LEU A 260 0.68 -22.15 1.18
N THR A 261 0.87 -23.17 0.38
CA THR A 261 0.14 -24.46 0.46
C THR A 261 1.06 -25.56 0.97
N ALA A 262 1.68 -26.31 0.07
CA ALA A 262 2.69 -27.31 0.38
C ALA A 262 3.57 -27.57 -0.87
N PRO A 263 4.79 -28.09 -0.70
CA PRO A 263 5.62 -28.50 -1.83
C PRO A 263 4.89 -29.45 -2.78
N MET A 264 5.01 -29.22 -4.07
CA MET A 264 4.39 -29.96 -5.17
C MET A 264 2.87 -29.71 -5.34
N ILE A 265 2.24 -28.94 -4.45
CA ILE A 265 0.81 -28.58 -4.57
C ILE A 265 0.68 -27.19 -5.20
N GLY A 266 1.39 -26.20 -4.65
CA GLY A 266 1.46 -24.87 -5.23
C GLY A 266 0.09 -24.22 -5.42
N LYS A 267 -0.21 -23.79 -6.64
CA LYS A 267 -1.42 -23.03 -7.01
C LYS A 267 -2.71 -23.88 -7.05
N ASP A 268 -2.64 -25.21 -7.02
CA ASP A 268 -3.78 -26.08 -7.23
C ASP A 268 -4.79 -26.08 -6.07
N LEU A 269 -4.36 -25.70 -4.87
CA LEU A 269 -5.21 -25.63 -3.68
C LEU A 269 -5.65 -24.18 -3.35
N GLY A 270 -6.80 -24.10 -2.70
CA GLY A 270 -7.33 -22.89 -2.07
C GLY A 270 -8.75 -22.58 -2.51
N ALA A 271 -9.72 -22.92 -1.67
CA ALA A 271 -11.11 -22.53 -1.91
C ALA A 271 -11.25 -20.99 -1.94
N ASN A 272 -12.13 -20.49 -2.78
CA ASN A 272 -12.31 -19.04 -2.96
C ASN A 272 -13.17 -18.37 -1.88
N MET A 273 -13.80 -19.16 -1.00
CA MET A 273 -14.61 -18.69 0.14
C MET A 273 -15.66 -17.64 -0.24
N ASN A 274 -16.27 -17.81 -1.42
CA ASN A 274 -17.25 -16.88 -1.99
C ASN A 274 -16.74 -15.42 -2.14
N GLN A 275 -15.42 -15.22 -2.28
CA GLN A 275 -14.82 -13.89 -2.36
C GLN A 275 -14.44 -13.47 -3.78
N LEU A 276 -14.53 -14.37 -4.77
CA LEU A 276 -14.11 -14.03 -6.15
C LEU A 276 -14.81 -12.80 -6.71
N MET A 277 -16.12 -12.68 -6.51
CA MET A 277 -16.86 -11.50 -6.97
C MET A 277 -16.29 -10.22 -6.36
N SER A 278 -15.97 -10.22 -5.06
CA SER A 278 -15.37 -9.07 -4.37
C SER A 278 -13.99 -8.74 -4.92
N LEU A 279 -13.15 -9.75 -5.19
CA LEU A 279 -11.80 -9.55 -5.75
C LEU A 279 -11.85 -9.02 -7.19
N TYR A 280 -12.70 -9.57 -8.05
CA TYR A 280 -12.91 -9.09 -9.41
C TYR A 280 -13.46 -7.66 -9.44
N LYS A 281 -14.52 -7.40 -8.66
CA LYS A 281 -15.14 -6.09 -8.58
C LYS A 281 -14.21 -5.07 -7.97
N GLY A 282 -13.42 -5.48 -6.97
CA GLY A 282 -12.39 -4.66 -6.35
C GLY A 282 -11.36 -4.20 -7.36
N LEU A 283 -10.77 -5.12 -8.14
CA LEU A 283 -9.82 -4.78 -9.20
C LEU A 283 -10.45 -3.85 -10.25
N PHE A 284 -11.70 -4.10 -10.63
CA PHE A 284 -12.41 -3.27 -11.59
C PHE A 284 -12.61 -1.83 -11.11
N LEU A 285 -12.84 -1.63 -9.80
CA LEU A 285 -13.04 -0.32 -9.19
C LEU A 285 -11.74 0.34 -8.70
N ALA A 286 -10.66 -0.43 -8.59
CA ALA A 286 -9.39 0.03 -8.02
C ALA A 286 -8.86 1.35 -8.62
N PRO A 287 -8.84 1.56 -9.95
CA PRO A 287 -8.34 2.82 -10.50
C PRO A 287 -9.14 4.04 -10.04
N ALA A 288 -10.46 3.92 -9.92
CA ALA A 288 -11.33 5.00 -9.45
C ALA A 288 -11.14 5.28 -7.95
N ALA A 289 -11.02 4.23 -7.12
CA ALA A 289 -10.75 4.37 -5.69
C ALA A 289 -9.38 4.98 -5.43
N VAL A 290 -8.33 4.57 -6.17
CA VAL A 290 -6.99 5.16 -6.07
C VAL A 290 -7.00 6.62 -6.50
N CYS A 291 -7.67 6.96 -7.60
CA CYS A 291 -7.84 8.35 -8.04
C CYS A 291 -8.52 9.20 -6.95
N SER A 292 -9.58 8.68 -6.35
CA SER A 292 -10.28 9.35 -5.24
C SER A 292 -9.37 9.57 -4.04
N SER A 293 -8.57 8.56 -3.67
CA SER A 293 -7.60 8.65 -2.58
C SER A 293 -6.51 9.68 -2.87
N MET A 294 -5.95 9.69 -4.09
CA MET A 294 -4.95 10.69 -4.50
C MET A 294 -5.52 12.10 -4.45
N LYS A 295 -6.71 12.32 -4.99
CA LYS A 295 -7.41 13.62 -4.92
C LYS A 295 -7.66 14.05 -3.47
N THR A 296 -8.05 13.12 -2.61
CA THR A 296 -8.29 13.38 -1.18
C THR A 296 -7.01 13.84 -0.48
N MET A 297 -5.89 13.14 -0.71
CA MET A 297 -4.61 13.51 -0.08
C MET A 297 -4.03 14.83 -0.61
N ILE A 298 -4.12 15.08 -1.92
CA ILE A 298 -3.71 16.35 -2.53
C ILE A 298 -4.54 17.51 -1.96
N PHE A 299 -5.85 17.34 -1.90
CA PHE A 299 -6.77 18.32 -1.31
C PHE A 299 -6.48 18.56 0.17
N ALA A 300 -6.26 17.50 0.94
CA ALA A 300 -5.93 17.58 2.36
C ALA A 300 -4.65 18.39 2.59
N ALA A 301 -3.59 18.11 1.84
CA ALA A 301 -2.35 18.86 1.94
C ALA A 301 -2.57 20.36 1.69
N ARG A 302 -3.36 20.72 0.67
CA ARG A 302 -3.63 22.13 0.39
C ARG A 302 -4.53 22.79 1.42
N LEU A 303 -5.57 22.12 1.89
CA LEU A 303 -6.46 22.65 2.92
C LEU A 303 -5.71 22.88 4.24
N LEU A 304 -4.91 21.91 4.68
CA LEU A 304 -4.07 22.02 5.88
C LEU A 304 -3.12 23.23 5.77
N GLN A 305 -2.44 23.39 4.65
CA GLN A 305 -1.56 24.53 4.39
C GLN A 305 -2.31 25.87 4.48
N LEU A 306 -3.51 25.98 3.90
CA LEU A 306 -4.35 27.18 4.00
C LEU A 306 -4.86 27.44 5.42
N CYS A 307 -4.95 26.41 6.24
CA CYS A 307 -5.29 26.50 7.67
C CYS A 307 -4.08 26.79 8.59
N GLY A 308 -2.87 26.94 8.02
CA GLY A 308 -1.65 27.26 8.78
C GLY A 308 -0.84 26.04 9.24
N ILE A 309 -1.30 24.82 8.95
CA ILE A 309 -0.57 23.58 9.24
C ILE A 309 0.38 23.33 8.06
N THR A 310 1.67 23.58 8.26
CA THR A 310 2.67 23.57 7.17
C THR A 310 3.70 22.44 7.25
N SER A 311 3.77 21.72 8.37
CA SER A 311 4.62 20.53 8.54
C SER A 311 3.92 19.30 7.94
N ILE A 312 3.78 19.31 6.62
CA ILE A 312 3.09 18.26 5.83
C ILE A 312 4.00 17.76 4.71
N ASP A 313 3.93 16.47 4.39
CA ASP A 313 4.71 15.87 3.30
C ASP A 313 3.94 14.71 2.65
N PRO A 314 3.84 14.67 1.30
CA PRO A 314 4.25 15.70 0.33
C PRO A 314 3.32 16.92 0.34
N MET A 315 3.80 18.05 -0.16
CA MET A 315 2.97 19.20 -0.45
C MET A 315 1.98 18.88 -1.57
N TYR A 316 0.92 19.70 -1.73
CA TYR A 316 -0.14 19.44 -2.70
C TYR A 316 0.35 19.48 -4.17
N ASP A 317 1.41 20.22 -4.45
CA ASP A 317 2.03 20.41 -5.76
C ASP A 317 3.27 19.53 -6.00
N GLU A 318 3.60 18.66 -5.06
CA GLU A 318 4.68 17.68 -5.19
C GLU A 318 4.21 16.39 -5.84
N GLU A 319 5.14 15.65 -6.46
CA GLU A 319 4.89 14.35 -7.05
C GLU A 319 4.55 13.32 -5.96
N ARG A 320 3.52 12.51 -6.20
CA ARG A 320 3.04 11.46 -5.31
C ARG A 320 3.02 10.12 -6.03
N THR A 321 3.49 9.08 -5.37
CA THR A 321 3.49 7.70 -5.87
C THR A 321 2.91 6.71 -4.87
N ASP A 322 2.28 7.23 -3.82
CA ASP A 322 1.43 6.49 -2.90
C ASP A 322 0.24 7.37 -2.43
N ILE A 323 -0.69 6.76 -1.72
CA ILE A 323 -1.90 7.43 -1.21
C ILE A 323 -1.74 7.93 0.23
N VAL A 324 -0.50 8.17 0.70
CA VAL A 324 -0.20 8.57 2.08
C VAL A 324 0.11 10.06 2.15
N GLN A 325 -0.39 10.71 3.18
CA GLN A 325 -0.08 12.09 3.58
C GLN A 325 0.40 12.10 5.02
N THR A 326 1.56 12.68 5.29
CA THR A 326 2.04 12.89 6.66
C THR A 326 1.80 14.32 7.15
N ILE A 327 1.61 14.45 8.46
CA ILE A 327 1.40 15.72 9.15
C ILE A 327 2.16 15.63 10.48
N ASP A 328 3.11 16.53 10.72
CA ASP A 328 3.84 16.60 12.00
C ASP A 328 3.19 17.66 12.88
N PHE A 329 2.71 17.26 14.06
CA PHE A 329 1.94 18.14 14.96
C PHE A 329 2.72 18.73 16.13
N GLU A 330 3.98 18.39 16.29
CA GLU A 330 4.87 18.87 17.36
C GLU A 330 4.45 18.52 18.80
N THR A 331 3.16 18.22 19.02
CA THR A 331 2.60 17.85 20.33
C THR A 331 1.66 16.66 20.24
N GLU A 332 1.67 15.82 21.29
CA GLU A 332 0.73 14.70 21.43
C GLU A 332 -0.74 15.18 21.36
N ALA A 333 -1.05 16.26 22.04
CA ALA A 333 -2.43 16.78 22.09
C ALA A 333 -2.97 17.12 20.70
N ASN A 334 -2.16 17.74 19.84
CA ASN A 334 -2.56 18.08 18.46
C ASN A 334 -2.70 16.84 17.59
N GLN A 335 -1.78 15.86 17.72
CA GLN A 335 -1.89 14.58 17.05
C GLN A 335 -3.20 13.86 17.41
N VAL A 336 -3.50 13.76 18.71
CA VAL A 336 -4.71 13.11 19.20
C VAL A 336 -5.97 13.87 18.74
N ASN A 337 -5.99 15.20 18.85
CA ASN A 337 -7.13 16.01 18.43
C ASN A 337 -7.44 15.87 16.94
N PHE A 338 -6.40 15.81 16.09
CA PHE A 338 -6.60 15.56 14.66
C PHE A 338 -7.20 14.18 14.40
N CYS A 339 -6.68 13.14 15.06
CA CYS A 339 -7.25 11.80 14.95
C CYS A 339 -8.69 11.70 15.47
N VAL A 340 -9.02 12.43 16.54
CA VAL A 340 -10.41 12.53 17.02
C VAL A 340 -11.31 13.14 15.94
N GLY A 341 -10.89 14.24 15.32
CA GLY A 341 -11.63 14.86 14.21
C GLY A 341 -11.83 13.91 13.03
N MET A 342 -10.80 13.13 12.68
CA MET A 342 -10.90 12.11 11.63
C MET A 342 -11.88 10.99 11.98
N GLN A 343 -11.88 10.51 13.23
CA GLN A 343 -12.81 9.47 13.69
C GLN A 343 -14.26 9.97 13.65
N HIS A 344 -14.51 11.18 14.14
CA HIS A 344 -15.85 11.79 14.13
C HIS A 344 -16.36 12.08 12.70
N ALA A 345 -15.46 12.28 11.74
CA ALA A 345 -15.79 12.44 10.33
C ALA A 345 -15.97 11.12 9.55
N SER A 346 -15.76 9.98 10.19
CA SER A 346 -15.79 8.65 9.56
C SER A 346 -17.21 8.07 9.49
N PRO A 347 -17.50 7.14 8.56
CA PRO A 347 -18.83 6.53 8.42
C PRO A 347 -19.14 5.48 9.48
N VAL A 348 -18.11 4.89 10.09
CA VAL A 348 -18.25 3.83 11.10
C VAL A 348 -17.68 4.34 12.41
N ASP A 349 -18.36 4.03 13.51
CA ASP A 349 -17.94 4.39 14.88
C ASP A 349 -17.59 5.87 15.05
N SER A 350 -18.26 6.77 14.32
CA SER A 350 -18.05 8.23 14.41
C SER A 350 -18.31 8.82 15.79
N PHE A 351 -19.02 8.11 16.65
CA PHE A 351 -19.32 8.50 18.04
C PHE A 351 -18.21 8.10 19.04
N VAL A 352 -17.17 7.40 18.58
CA VAL A 352 -16.06 6.95 19.42
C VAL A 352 -14.97 8.02 19.42
N THR A 353 -14.40 8.28 20.60
CA THR A 353 -13.23 9.14 20.76
C THR A 353 -11.99 8.25 20.88
N PRO A 354 -11.11 8.20 19.88
CA PRO A 354 -9.89 7.41 19.96
C PRO A 354 -8.92 7.96 21.01
N VAL A 355 -8.22 7.05 21.66
CA VAL A 355 -7.16 7.37 22.63
C VAL A 355 -5.91 6.56 22.31
N PRO A 356 -4.71 7.06 22.65
CA PRO A 356 -3.48 6.29 22.53
C PRO A 356 -3.56 4.94 23.23
N GLY A 357 -2.96 3.91 22.64
CA GLY A 357 -2.94 2.57 23.22
C GLY A 357 -1.94 1.64 22.56
N ASP A 358 -1.61 0.56 23.26
CA ASP A 358 -0.69 -0.47 22.77
C ASP A 358 -1.30 -1.24 21.58
N MET A 359 -0.53 -1.40 20.52
CA MET A 359 -0.90 -2.15 19.32
C MET A 359 0.06 -3.31 19.09
N PRO A 360 -0.45 -4.53 18.76
CA PRO A 360 0.40 -5.67 18.46
C PRO A 360 1.37 -5.42 17.32
N GLY A 361 2.67 -5.58 17.58
CA GLY A 361 3.72 -5.40 16.58
C GLY A 361 4.33 -3.99 16.51
N TYR A 362 3.88 -3.06 17.33
CA TYR A 362 4.43 -1.70 17.43
C TYR A 362 5.17 -1.52 18.76
N PRO A 363 6.31 -0.81 18.77
CA PRO A 363 7.10 -0.60 19.97
C PRO A 363 6.61 0.57 20.86
N HIS A 364 5.66 1.38 20.36
CA HIS A 364 5.12 2.57 21.01
C HIS A 364 3.61 2.50 21.04
N GLU A 365 2.98 3.32 21.88
CA GLU A 365 1.55 3.57 21.80
C GLU A 365 1.21 4.21 20.46
N GLU A 366 0.10 3.79 19.88
CA GLU A 366 -0.43 4.30 18.63
C GLU A 366 -1.76 5.01 18.88
N ILE A 367 -2.01 6.10 18.15
CA ILE A 367 -3.35 6.68 17.99
C ILE A 367 -3.89 6.27 16.63
N MET A 368 -5.13 5.77 16.59
CA MET A 368 -5.73 5.30 15.33
C MET A 368 -7.16 5.83 15.19
N ALA A 369 -7.41 6.53 14.10
CA ALA A 369 -8.72 6.92 13.62
C ALA A 369 -9.04 6.16 12.34
N ALA A 370 -9.71 5.03 12.46
CA ALA A 370 -10.02 4.10 11.37
C ALA A 370 -11.50 3.70 11.44
N GLY A 371 -12.38 4.67 11.30
CA GLY A 371 -13.82 4.45 11.18
C GLY A 371 -14.21 3.91 9.80
N THR A 372 -13.67 2.72 9.47
CA THR A 372 -13.70 2.09 8.16
C THR A 372 -14.56 0.82 8.17
N PHE A 373 -15.08 0.42 7.00
CA PHE A 373 -15.83 -0.84 6.84
C PHE A 373 -14.91 -2.06 6.94
N THR A 374 -13.68 -1.93 6.46
CA THR A 374 -12.64 -2.96 6.55
C THR A 374 -11.61 -2.53 7.58
N THR A 375 -11.43 -3.30 8.65
CA THR A 375 -10.51 -2.97 9.74
C THR A 375 -9.05 -3.04 9.31
N GLY A 376 -8.23 -2.14 9.86
CA GLY A 376 -6.79 -2.04 9.61
C GLY A 376 -6.43 -1.03 8.54
N SER A 377 -5.19 -1.09 8.06
CA SER A 377 -4.66 -0.17 7.04
C SER A 377 -5.15 -0.55 5.65
N THR A 378 -6.11 0.19 5.12
CA THR A 378 -6.79 -0.06 3.85
C THR A 378 -6.74 1.16 2.92
N ILE A 379 -7.48 1.12 1.79
CA ILE A 379 -7.67 2.27 0.91
C ILE A 379 -8.77 3.23 1.43
N GLU A 380 -9.44 2.90 2.51
CA GLU A 380 -10.44 3.76 3.14
C GLU A 380 -9.78 4.92 3.88
N LEU A 381 -10.49 6.04 4.03
CA LEU A 381 -9.96 7.21 4.71
C LEU A 381 -9.71 6.91 6.19
N SER A 382 -8.47 7.05 6.61
CA SER A 382 -8.02 6.83 7.98
C SER A 382 -6.80 7.69 8.30
N ALA A 383 -6.51 7.83 9.59
CA ALA A 383 -5.35 8.53 10.11
C ALA A 383 -4.83 7.81 11.34
N ASP A 384 -3.53 7.53 11.39
CA ASP A 384 -2.88 6.85 12.50
C ASP A 384 -1.45 7.35 12.69
N GLY A 385 -0.82 6.99 13.80
CA GLY A 385 0.59 7.28 14.01
C GLY A 385 1.07 6.98 15.42
N PRO A 386 2.41 6.77 15.56
CA PRO A 386 3.04 6.55 16.85
C PRO A 386 2.97 7.81 17.71
N VAL A 387 2.65 7.64 18.99
CA VAL A 387 2.58 8.74 19.96
C VAL A 387 3.99 9.06 20.48
N THR A 388 4.83 9.50 19.56
CA THR A 388 6.22 9.89 19.83
C THR A 388 6.61 11.11 19.00
N PRO A 389 7.50 12.01 19.49
CA PRO A 389 7.95 13.14 18.70
C PRO A 389 8.51 12.72 17.32
N PRO A 390 8.20 13.45 16.25
CA PRO A 390 7.48 14.74 16.18
C PRO A 390 5.96 14.65 16.17
N TYR A 391 5.35 13.54 16.62
CA TYR A 391 3.91 13.28 16.66
C TYR A 391 3.28 13.32 15.27
N THR A 392 3.85 12.51 14.39
CA THR A 392 3.42 12.40 13.00
C THR A 392 2.11 11.62 12.89
N VAL A 393 1.17 12.16 12.13
CA VAL A 393 0.00 11.44 11.65
C VAL A 393 0.24 11.00 10.22
N TYR A 394 -0.01 9.73 9.93
CA TYR A 394 -0.06 9.13 8.60
C TYR A 394 -1.52 8.99 8.19
N MET A 395 -1.94 9.84 7.27
CA MET A 395 -3.30 9.84 6.75
C MET A 395 -3.32 9.23 5.37
N GLN A 396 -4.35 8.46 5.05
CA GLN A 396 -4.42 7.75 3.77
C GLN A 396 -5.86 7.51 3.33
N GLY A 397 -6.02 7.23 2.02
CA GLY A 397 -7.24 6.67 1.47
C GLY A 397 -8.33 7.67 1.13
N GLY A 398 -9.49 7.10 0.81
CA GLY A 398 -10.70 7.82 0.41
C GLY A 398 -11.41 7.08 -0.71
N LEU A 399 -12.49 6.35 -0.43
CA LEU A 399 -13.19 5.49 -1.39
C LEU A 399 -13.83 6.25 -2.53
N THR A 400 -14.43 7.42 -2.22
CA THR A 400 -14.96 8.36 -3.20
C THR A 400 -14.43 9.75 -2.91
N TRP A 401 -14.29 10.55 -3.96
CA TRP A 401 -13.84 11.93 -3.83
C TRP A 401 -14.76 12.75 -2.89
N GLU A 402 -16.06 12.58 -3.02
CA GLU A 402 -17.06 13.31 -2.24
C GLU A 402 -16.92 13.00 -0.74
N TYR A 403 -16.81 11.71 -0.41
CA TYR A 403 -16.58 11.28 0.99
C TYR A 403 -15.23 11.76 1.49
N GLY A 404 -14.15 11.56 0.73
CA GLY A 404 -12.81 11.99 1.10
C GLY A 404 -12.76 13.50 1.40
N LYS A 405 -13.33 14.32 0.50
CA LYS A 405 -13.43 15.77 0.68
C LYS A 405 -14.21 16.15 1.95
N LEU A 406 -15.38 15.57 2.17
CA LEU A 406 -16.21 15.83 3.36
C LEU A 406 -15.50 15.39 4.64
N GLY A 407 -14.88 14.21 4.63
CA GLY A 407 -14.14 13.69 5.77
C GLY A 407 -13.00 14.63 6.19
N ILE A 408 -12.19 15.08 5.25
CA ILE A 408 -11.09 16.01 5.50
C ILE A 408 -11.59 17.37 6.01
N ILE A 409 -12.62 17.94 5.39
CA ILE A 409 -13.16 19.23 5.81
C ILE A 409 -13.67 19.16 7.26
N ASN A 410 -14.42 18.11 7.61
CA ASN A 410 -14.94 17.94 8.96
C ASN A 410 -13.82 17.72 9.98
N ALA A 411 -12.83 16.86 9.65
CA ALA A 411 -11.70 16.59 10.52
C ALA A 411 -10.88 17.86 10.80
N VAL A 412 -10.56 18.63 9.77
CA VAL A 412 -9.82 19.91 9.92
C VAL A 412 -10.64 20.93 10.70
N ASN A 413 -11.94 21.04 10.43
CA ASN A 413 -12.81 21.97 11.14
C ASN A 413 -12.94 21.62 12.64
N GLU A 414 -13.03 20.35 12.99
CA GLU A 414 -13.05 19.91 14.38
C GLU A 414 -11.70 20.14 15.07
N PHE A 415 -10.60 19.78 14.41
CA PHE A 415 -9.27 20.05 14.92
C PHE A 415 -9.06 21.54 15.29
N LEU A 416 -9.39 22.46 14.36
CA LEU A 416 -9.24 23.91 14.58
C LEU A 416 -10.15 24.49 15.68
N ARG A 417 -11.19 23.78 16.12
CA ARG A 417 -12.02 24.19 17.27
C ARG A 417 -11.38 23.86 18.61
N HIS A 418 -10.45 22.93 18.63
CA HIS A 418 -9.77 22.47 19.84
C HIS A 418 -8.34 23.02 19.98
N GLU A 419 -7.82 23.71 18.95
CA GLU A 419 -6.56 24.44 18.97
C GLU A 419 -6.76 25.85 19.61
#